data_0371890897146c614252c5f8a6fe4988
#
_entry.id   0371890897146c614252c5f8a6fe4988
#
_cell.length_a   1.000
_cell.length_b   1.000
_cell.length_c   1.000
_cell.angle_alpha   90.00
_cell.angle_beta   90.00
_cell.angle_gamma   90.00
#
_symmetry.space_group_name_H-M   'P 1'
#
loop_
_entity.id
_entity.type
_entity.pdbx_description
1 polymer ?
#
loop_
_entity_poly.entity_id
_entity_poly.type
_entity_poly.pdbx_seq_one_letter_code
_entity_poly.pdbx_strand_id
1 'polypeptide(L)'
;MDRRFAILFTIVFVDLIGFGIVIPVLLLHAQESFGASDLQATMLLTSYSAGLVVAGPVMGRLSDAFGRRPVLILSQIGTFIGFLVLGFANSLFLLYLGRIIDGISGGNITTATAYINDITTEKNRARGFGLISAAFGAGFIVGPALGGLVVNLAAGIDSLAAYSQNAPFFVAAFFSLLSILGTTFLLPETLAPDQRHPLGQPRPSRLGEGGLMDVLRIANVRIIILFSFIAFLGFALLQSSFPLFARRSLFPALPLLTVERNIGFLLTWVGVVSVTTQSFFVGPLVNRYGERRLVSASAFARILAFLGTALARNSITAAVSFIPLAAANAVNQPSLTSIISRFSPPHMRGRVLGAFQSSNSLTLVIGPILAGLLLQMRIDGVSPETEAALPLFVAAGLMAIAFLLSFRILRMDLPTQEGGSARPTAAPAP
;
A
#
# COMPACT_ATOMS: atom_id res chain seq x y z
N MET A 1 17.86 10.95 -18.33
CA MET A 1 16.96 9.92 -17.74
C MET A 1 16.48 9.05 -18.91
N ASP A 2 16.63 7.74 -18.84
CA ASP A 2 16.14 6.87 -19.92
C ASP A 2 14.64 7.10 -20.10
N ARG A 3 14.17 7.29 -21.32
CA ARG A 3 12.76 7.52 -21.68
C ARG A 3 11.84 6.43 -21.10
N ARG A 4 12.33 5.20 -20.98
CA ARG A 4 11.62 4.05 -20.42
C ARG A 4 11.19 4.27 -18.98
N PHE A 5 12.01 4.91 -18.14
CA PHE A 5 11.65 5.23 -16.76
C PHE A 5 10.49 6.21 -16.67
N ALA A 6 10.50 7.26 -17.49
CA ALA A 6 9.43 8.25 -17.50
C ALA A 6 8.10 7.62 -17.94
N ILE A 7 8.14 6.77 -18.97
CA ILE A 7 6.98 6.05 -19.48
C ILE A 7 6.40 5.12 -18.39
N LEU A 8 7.25 4.28 -17.78
CA LEU A 8 6.80 3.36 -16.72
C LEU A 8 6.26 4.10 -15.50
N PHE A 9 6.93 5.20 -15.09
CA PHE A 9 6.42 6.07 -14.03
C PHE A 9 5.01 6.58 -14.33
N THR A 10 4.81 7.13 -15.53
CA THR A 10 3.51 7.68 -15.94
C THR A 10 2.43 6.60 -15.95
N ILE A 11 2.73 5.41 -16.49
CA ILE A 11 1.81 4.28 -16.53
C ILE A 11 1.40 3.85 -15.11
N VAL A 12 2.39 3.62 -14.24
CA VAL A 12 2.13 3.20 -12.85
C VAL A 12 1.41 4.30 -12.07
N PHE A 13 1.77 5.56 -12.28
CA PHE A 13 1.12 6.71 -11.65
C PHE A 13 -0.37 6.81 -12.03
N VAL A 14 -0.67 6.70 -13.32
CA VAL A 14 -2.04 6.76 -13.85
C VAL A 14 -2.89 5.60 -13.31
N ASP A 15 -2.32 4.41 -13.22
CA ASP A 15 -2.98 3.22 -12.66
C ASP A 15 -3.28 3.40 -11.16
N LEU A 16 -2.33 3.97 -10.41
CA LEU A 16 -2.49 4.24 -8.97
C LEU A 16 -3.47 5.40 -8.68
N ILE A 17 -3.65 6.35 -9.59
CA ILE A 17 -4.74 7.33 -9.50
C ILE A 17 -6.08 6.59 -9.51
N GLY A 18 -6.29 5.67 -10.46
CA GLY A 18 -7.51 4.87 -10.56
C GLY A 18 -7.82 4.12 -9.27
N PHE A 19 -6.80 3.46 -8.69
CA PHE A 19 -6.94 2.80 -7.38
C PHE A 19 -7.30 3.79 -6.25
N GLY A 20 -6.63 4.94 -6.19
CA GLY A 20 -6.84 5.94 -5.15
C GLY A 20 -8.21 6.60 -5.17
N ILE A 21 -8.81 6.77 -6.37
CA ILE A 21 -10.15 7.33 -6.58
C ILE A 21 -11.22 6.53 -5.83
N VAL A 22 -11.08 5.21 -5.79
CA VAL A 22 -12.07 4.29 -5.21
C VAL A 22 -12.11 4.36 -3.68
N ILE A 23 -10.98 4.64 -3.02
CA ILE A 23 -10.84 4.52 -1.56
C ILE A 23 -11.87 5.34 -0.76
N PRO A 24 -12.11 6.65 -1.01
CA PRO A 24 -13.01 7.45 -0.18
C PRO A 24 -14.49 7.10 -0.39
N VAL A 25 -14.84 6.48 -1.51
CA VAL A 25 -16.23 6.30 -1.97
C VAL A 25 -16.74 4.89 -1.72
N LEU A 26 -15.96 3.85 -1.99
CA LEU A 26 -16.41 2.47 -2.09
C LEU A 26 -17.18 1.96 -0.86
N LEU A 27 -16.65 2.21 0.36
CA LEU A 27 -17.25 1.70 1.58
C LEU A 27 -18.57 2.38 1.89
N LEU A 28 -18.60 3.70 1.72
CA LEU A 28 -19.80 4.52 1.94
C LEU A 28 -20.86 4.21 0.90
N HIS A 29 -20.47 4.08 -0.37
CA HIS A 29 -21.37 3.66 -1.46
C HIS A 29 -21.99 2.28 -1.18
N ALA A 30 -21.21 1.31 -0.69
CA ALA A 30 -21.71 -0.01 -0.34
C ALA A 30 -22.77 0.05 0.78
N GLN A 31 -22.57 0.91 1.78
CA GLN A 31 -23.53 1.07 2.87
C GLN A 31 -24.78 1.83 2.46
N GLU A 32 -24.63 2.99 1.83
CA GLU A 32 -25.73 3.90 1.52
C GLU A 32 -26.59 3.38 0.36
N SER A 33 -25.99 2.76 -0.66
CA SER A 33 -26.72 2.29 -1.87
C SER A 33 -27.22 0.85 -1.76
N PHE A 34 -26.53 -0.01 -1.01
CA PHE A 34 -26.83 -1.45 -0.96
C PHE A 34 -27.09 -1.97 0.46
N GLY A 35 -27.13 -1.10 1.48
CA GLY A 35 -27.39 -1.50 2.88
C GLY A 35 -26.35 -2.44 3.47
N ALA A 36 -25.09 -2.37 2.99
CA ALA A 36 -24.03 -3.23 3.48
C ALA A 36 -23.74 -2.97 4.95
N SER A 37 -23.57 -4.04 5.73
CA SER A 37 -23.07 -3.92 7.11
C SER A 37 -21.60 -3.45 7.11
N ASP A 38 -21.09 -3.01 8.27
CA ASP A 38 -19.69 -2.57 8.42
C ASP A 38 -18.70 -3.65 7.96
N LEU A 39 -18.94 -4.88 8.36
CA LEU A 39 -18.11 -6.02 7.95
C LEU A 39 -18.20 -6.25 6.44
N GLN A 40 -19.40 -6.21 5.86
CA GLN A 40 -19.56 -6.38 4.42
C GLN A 40 -18.85 -5.26 3.65
N ALA A 41 -18.98 -4.01 4.07
CA ALA A 41 -18.29 -2.89 3.42
C ALA A 41 -16.76 -3.05 3.50
N THR A 42 -16.20 -3.35 4.67
CA THR A 42 -14.74 -3.51 4.81
C THR A 42 -14.22 -4.77 4.12
N MET A 43 -14.99 -5.85 4.02
CA MET A 43 -14.63 -7.06 3.28
C MET A 43 -14.47 -6.82 1.77
N LEU A 44 -14.99 -5.73 1.19
CA LEU A 44 -14.66 -5.32 -0.18
C LEU A 44 -13.17 -5.03 -0.35
N LEU A 45 -12.51 -4.48 0.67
CA LEU A 45 -11.06 -4.29 0.66
C LEU A 45 -10.31 -5.62 0.84
N THR A 46 -10.84 -6.50 1.69
CA THR A 46 -10.29 -7.86 1.87
C THR A 46 -10.34 -8.64 0.56
N SER A 47 -11.46 -8.63 -0.17
CA SER A 47 -11.61 -9.38 -1.41
C SER A 47 -10.61 -8.95 -2.48
N TYR A 48 -10.35 -7.63 -2.61
CA TYR A 48 -9.27 -7.11 -3.44
C TYR A 48 -7.89 -7.60 -2.98
N SER A 49 -7.59 -7.42 -1.68
CA SER A 49 -6.26 -7.73 -1.15
C SER A 49 -5.96 -9.24 -1.18
N ALA A 50 -6.96 -10.08 -0.94
CA ALA A 50 -6.83 -11.53 -1.07
C ALA A 50 -6.52 -11.94 -2.52
N GLY A 51 -7.24 -11.34 -3.49
CA GLY A 51 -6.96 -11.50 -4.91
C GLY A 51 -5.51 -11.12 -5.26
N LEU A 52 -5.06 -9.96 -4.78
CA LEU A 52 -3.70 -9.45 -4.99
C LEU A 52 -2.62 -10.39 -4.42
N VAL A 53 -2.81 -10.90 -3.21
CA VAL A 53 -1.87 -11.82 -2.56
C VAL A 53 -1.71 -13.11 -3.36
N VAL A 54 -2.81 -13.65 -3.87
CA VAL A 54 -2.81 -14.87 -4.71
C VAL A 54 -2.24 -14.59 -6.10
N ALA A 55 -2.64 -13.47 -6.70
CA ALA A 55 -2.25 -13.13 -8.07
C ALA A 55 -0.77 -12.73 -8.20
N GLY A 56 -0.18 -12.11 -7.19
CA GLY A 56 1.21 -11.62 -7.27
C GLY A 56 2.22 -12.66 -7.73
N PRO A 57 2.34 -13.84 -7.10
CA PRO A 57 3.22 -14.91 -7.54
C PRO A 57 2.86 -15.47 -8.92
N VAL A 58 1.57 -15.53 -9.26
CA VAL A 58 1.09 -16.01 -10.57
C VAL A 58 1.49 -15.04 -11.67
N MET A 59 1.22 -13.75 -11.51
CA MET A 59 1.59 -12.71 -12.47
C MET A 59 3.10 -12.60 -12.66
N GLY A 60 3.88 -12.80 -11.60
CA GLY A 60 5.34 -12.89 -11.70
C GLY A 60 5.78 -14.03 -12.61
N ARG A 61 5.21 -15.25 -12.46
CA ARG A 61 5.50 -16.40 -13.32
C ARG A 61 5.04 -16.18 -14.77
N LEU A 62 3.85 -15.63 -14.97
CA LEU A 62 3.34 -15.30 -16.29
C LEU A 62 4.25 -14.29 -16.98
N SER A 63 4.70 -13.27 -16.26
CA SER A 63 5.56 -12.23 -16.82
C SER A 63 6.96 -12.74 -17.19
N ASP A 64 7.46 -13.78 -16.52
CA ASP A 64 8.71 -14.45 -16.90
C ASP A 64 8.52 -15.39 -18.11
N ALA A 65 7.32 -15.94 -18.31
CA ALA A 65 7.03 -16.86 -19.40
C ALA A 65 6.63 -16.15 -20.70
N PHE A 66 5.79 -15.12 -20.59
CA PHE A 66 5.20 -14.44 -21.77
C PHE A 66 5.85 -13.09 -22.08
N GLY A 67 6.63 -12.54 -21.15
CA GLY A 67 7.22 -11.20 -21.24
C GLY A 67 6.55 -10.22 -20.30
N ARG A 68 7.24 -9.11 -20.02
CA ARG A 68 6.79 -8.09 -19.05
C ARG A 68 5.58 -7.31 -19.57
N ARG A 69 5.70 -6.81 -20.81
CA ARG A 69 4.67 -5.95 -21.41
C ARG A 69 3.33 -6.64 -21.61
N PRO A 70 3.21 -7.86 -22.20
CA PRO A 70 1.93 -8.55 -22.35
C PRO A 70 1.22 -8.79 -21.02
N VAL A 71 1.96 -9.14 -19.97
CA VAL A 71 1.37 -9.41 -18.65
C VAL A 71 0.95 -8.12 -17.94
N LEU A 72 1.67 -7.00 -18.12
CA LEU A 72 1.21 -5.69 -17.67
C LEU A 72 -0.10 -5.29 -18.35
N ILE A 73 -0.22 -5.46 -19.67
CA ILE A 73 -1.44 -5.16 -20.42
C ILE A 73 -2.60 -6.03 -19.93
N LEU A 74 -2.38 -7.34 -19.77
CA LEU A 74 -3.42 -8.27 -19.28
C LEU A 74 -3.92 -7.86 -17.89
N SER A 75 -3.01 -7.53 -17.00
CA SER A 75 -3.31 -7.04 -15.65
C SER A 75 -4.16 -5.76 -15.69
N GLN A 76 -3.75 -4.78 -16.49
CA GLN A 76 -4.48 -3.51 -16.62
C GLN A 76 -5.86 -3.68 -17.26
N ILE A 77 -6.01 -4.60 -18.23
CA ILE A 77 -7.33 -4.95 -18.80
C ILE A 77 -8.26 -5.50 -17.72
N GLY A 78 -7.76 -6.39 -16.86
CA GLY A 78 -8.55 -6.91 -15.74
C GLY A 78 -8.95 -5.83 -14.75
N THR A 79 -8.05 -4.92 -14.40
CA THR A 79 -8.34 -3.75 -13.54
C THR A 79 -9.39 -2.83 -14.20
N PHE A 80 -9.27 -2.57 -15.51
CA PHE A 80 -10.26 -1.81 -16.28
C PHE A 80 -11.65 -2.45 -16.21
N ILE A 81 -11.73 -3.76 -16.45
CA ILE A 81 -12.98 -4.52 -16.34
C ILE A 81 -13.53 -4.47 -14.91
N GLY A 82 -12.67 -4.63 -13.89
CA GLY A 82 -13.03 -4.51 -12.48
C GLY A 82 -13.69 -3.17 -12.18
N PHE A 83 -13.10 -2.05 -12.64
CA PHE A 83 -13.68 -0.72 -12.45
C PHE A 83 -14.99 -0.52 -13.23
N LEU A 84 -15.13 -1.08 -14.43
CA LEU A 84 -16.41 -1.04 -15.15
C LEU A 84 -17.49 -1.83 -14.40
N VAL A 85 -17.18 -3.01 -13.87
CA VAL A 85 -18.11 -3.80 -13.05
C VAL A 85 -18.54 -3.02 -11.80
N LEU A 86 -17.61 -2.32 -11.13
CA LEU A 86 -17.93 -1.42 -10.01
C LEU A 86 -18.81 -0.25 -10.45
N GLY A 87 -18.52 0.35 -11.62
CA GLY A 87 -19.28 1.48 -12.15
C GLY A 87 -20.72 1.11 -12.55
N PHE A 88 -20.94 -0.09 -13.03
CA PHE A 88 -22.27 -0.61 -13.37
C PHE A 88 -22.93 -1.42 -12.23
N ALA A 89 -22.30 -1.45 -11.04
CA ALA A 89 -22.83 -2.26 -9.95
C ALA A 89 -24.21 -1.76 -9.51
N ASN A 90 -25.17 -2.68 -9.49
CA ASN A 90 -26.52 -2.49 -8.98
C ASN A 90 -26.83 -3.41 -7.78
N SER A 91 -25.80 -4.06 -7.26
CA SER A 91 -25.90 -4.96 -6.12
C SER A 91 -24.54 -5.09 -5.40
N LEU A 92 -24.59 -5.44 -4.13
CA LEU A 92 -23.39 -5.70 -3.33
C LEU A 92 -22.54 -6.84 -3.94
N PHE A 93 -23.18 -7.83 -4.56
CA PHE A 93 -22.49 -8.91 -5.27
C PHE A 93 -21.60 -8.40 -6.40
N LEU A 94 -22.08 -7.46 -7.21
CA LEU A 94 -21.28 -6.87 -8.30
C LEU A 94 -20.13 -6.01 -7.77
N LEU A 95 -20.29 -5.34 -6.61
CA LEU A 95 -19.17 -4.67 -5.97
C LEU A 95 -18.07 -5.66 -5.56
N TYR A 96 -18.44 -6.80 -4.96
CA TYR A 96 -17.48 -7.86 -4.64
C TYR A 96 -16.82 -8.45 -5.89
N LEU A 97 -17.61 -8.72 -6.94
CA LEU A 97 -17.09 -9.26 -8.19
C LEU A 97 -16.07 -8.31 -8.82
N GLY A 98 -16.39 -7.02 -8.90
CA GLY A 98 -15.48 -5.99 -9.39
C GLY A 98 -14.19 -5.93 -8.59
N ARG A 99 -14.26 -6.01 -7.24
CA ARG A 99 -13.09 -6.02 -6.35
C ARG A 99 -12.25 -7.29 -6.48
N ILE A 100 -12.87 -8.46 -6.69
CA ILE A 100 -12.15 -9.72 -6.92
C ILE A 100 -11.42 -9.67 -8.26
N ILE A 101 -12.10 -9.23 -9.33
CA ILE A 101 -11.48 -9.08 -10.67
C ILE A 101 -10.28 -8.12 -10.58
N ASP A 102 -10.47 -6.94 -9.99
CA ASP A 102 -9.42 -5.95 -9.81
C ASP A 102 -8.26 -6.49 -8.96
N GLY A 103 -8.56 -7.20 -7.86
CA GLY A 103 -7.54 -7.81 -6.98
C GLY A 103 -6.71 -8.88 -7.69
N ILE A 104 -7.35 -9.80 -8.42
CA ILE A 104 -6.64 -10.83 -9.20
C ILE A 104 -5.80 -10.18 -10.30
N SER A 105 -6.26 -9.07 -10.85
CA SER A 105 -5.55 -8.32 -11.87
C SER A 105 -4.45 -7.40 -11.30
N GLY A 106 -4.50 -7.03 -10.04
CA GLY A 106 -3.59 -6.09 -9.38
C GLY A 106 -2.11 -6.52 -9.25
N GLY A 107 -1.72 -7.66 -9.83
CA GLY A 107 -0.34 -8.15 -9.86
C GLY A 107 0.62 -7.33 -10.74
N ASN A 108 0.18 -6.22 -11.33
CA ASN A 108 0.97 -5.32 -12.17
C ASN A 108 2.22 -4.76 -11.46
N ILE A 109 2.14 -4.50 -10.15
CA ILE A 109 3.26 -3.98 -9.35
C ILE A 109 4.44 -4.97 -9.35
N THR A 110 4.16 -6.27 -9.24
CA THR A 110 5.18 -7.32 -9.30
C THR A 110 5.87 -7.31 -10.67
N THR A 111 5.10 -7.20 -11.74
CA THR A 111 5.61 -7.14 -13.12
C THR A 111 6.35 -5.84 -13.40
N ALA A 112 5.85 -4.68 -12.92
CA ALA A 112 6.53 -3.39 -13.03
C ALA A 112 7.88 -3.38 -12.28
N THR A 113 7.93 -4.01 -11.11
CA THR A 113 9.16 -4.21 -10.34
C THR A 113 10.17 -5.06 -11.10
N ALA A 114 9.72 -6.14 -11.75
CA ALA A 114 10.56 -6.98 -12.62
C ALA A 114 11.05 -6.19 -13.84
N TYR A 115 10.17 -5.42 -14.49
CA TYR A 115 10.52 -4.54 -15.61
C TYR A 115 11.64 -3.55 -15.23
N ILE A 116 11.56 -2.93 -14.05
CA ILE A 116 12.64 -2.03 -13.56
C ILE A 116 13.94 -2.80 -13.37
N ASN A 117 13.91 -4.00 -12.81
CA ASN A 117 15.11 -4.81 -12.66
C ASN A 117 15.78 -5.11 -14.00
N ASP A 118 14.97 -5.34 -15.04
CA ASP A 118 15.48 -5.65 -16.39
C ASP A 118 16.15 -4.43 -17.05
N ILE A 119 15.68 -3.20 -16.81
CA ILE A 119 16.21 -1.98 -17.42
C ILE A 119 17.25 -1.25 -16.56
N THR A 120 17.56 -1.77 -15.35
CA THR A 120 18.49 -1.12 -14.42
C THR A 120 19.76 -1.91 -14.22
N THR A 121 20.88 -1.18 -14.10
CA THR A 121 22.13 -1.68 -13.54
C THR A 121 22.13 -1.50 -12.02
N GLU A 122 23.07 -2.14 -11.31
CA GLU A 122 23.20 -1.97 -9.85
C GLU A 122 23.30 -0.51 -9.42
N LYS A 123 23.97 0.35 -10.22
CA LYS A 123 24.13 1.79 -9.94
C LYS A 123 22.82 2.57 -10.00
N ASN A 124 21.90 2.17 -10.88
CA ASN A 124 20.66 2.90 -11.16
C ASN A 124 19.42 2.27 -10.55
N ARG A 125 19.54 1.06 -9.98
CA ARG A 125 18.39 0.27 -9.46
C ARG A 125 17.62 0.99 -8.37
N ALA A 126 18.34 1.59 -7.41
CA ALA A 126 17.72 2.36 -6.33
C ALA A 126 16.88 3.53 -6.87
N ARG A 127 17.35 4.21 -7.94
CA ARG A 127 16.60 5.28 -8.61
C ARG A 127 15.35 4.76 -9.30
N GLY A 128 15.41 3.58 -9.94
CA GLY A 128 14.25 2.94 -10.57
C GLY A 128 13.15 2.63 -9.57
N PHE A 129 13.48 2.00 -8.45
CA PHE A 129 12.51 1.74 -7.38
C PHE A 129 11.99 3.00 -6.71
N GLY A 130 12.84 4.03 -6.59
CA GLY A 130 12.44 5.34 -6.11
C GLY A 130 11.33 5.98 -6.98
N LEU A 131 11.36 5.77 -8.29
CA LEU A 131 10.31 6.24 -9.21
C LEU A 131 8.97 5.52 -8.98
N ILE A 132 8.96 4.20 -8.78
CA ILE A 132 7.72 3.49 -8.41
C ILE A 132 7.17 4.04 -7.09
N SER A 133 8.01 4.21 -6.08
CA SER A 133 7.60 4.78 -4.81
C SER A 133 7.03 6.19 -4.95
N ALA A 134 7.63 7.02 -5.83
CA ALA A 134 7.12 8.34 -6.13
C ALA A 134 5.76 8.30 -6.85
N ALA A 135 5.55 7.34 -7.77
CA ALA A 135 4.26 7.12 -8.44
C ALA A 135 3.18 6.72 -7.42
N PHE A 136 3.50 5.83 -6.47
CA PHE A 136 2.62 5.49 -5.35
C PHE A 136 2.25 6.73 -4.53
N GLY A 137 3.23 7.51 -4.08
CA GLY A 137 3.00 8.72 -3.31
C GLY A 137 2.11 9.71 -4.05
N ALA A 138 2.41 9.98 -5.33
CA ALA A 138 1.63 10.91 -6.15
C ALA A 138 0.21 10.38 -6.42
N GLY A 139 0.03 9.08 -6.69
CA GLY A 139 -1.27 8.44 -6.89
C GLY A 139 -2.15 8.52 -5.64
N PHE A 140 -1.57 8.28 -4.46
CA PHE A 140 -2.26 8.43 -3.18
C PHE A 140 -2.57 9.88 -2.78
N ILE A 141 -1.90 10.88 -3.38
CA ILE A 141 -2.26 12.30 -3.23
C ILE A 141 -3.43 12.63 -4.14
N VAL A 142 -3.30 12.32 -5.42
CA VAL A 142 -4.22 12.76 -6.48
C VAL A 142 -5.51 11.93 -6.48
N GLY A 143 -5.39 10.61 -6.30
CA GLY A 143 -6.52 9.68 -6.40
C GLY A 143 -7.67 10.00 -5.45
N PRO A 144 -7.47 10.02 -4.13
CA PRO A 144 -8.56 10.30 -3.18
C PRO A 144 -9.20 11.69 -3.36
N ALA A 145 -8.39 12.72 -3.71
CA ALA A 145 -8.92 14.03 -4.02
C ALA A 145 -9.86 14.00 -5.23
N LEU A 146 -9.44 13.33 -6.31
CA LEU A 146 -10.26 13.16 -7.50
C LEU A 146 -11.53 12.34 -7.20
N GLY A 147 -11.43 11.28 -6.39
CA GLY A 147 -12.59 10.47 -5.99
C GLY A 147 -13.69 11.32 -5.35
N GLY A 148 -13.34 12.08 -4.31
CA GLY A 148 -14.29 12.98 -3.65
C GLY A 148 -14.79 14.11 -4.52
N LEU A 149 -13.96 14.68 -5.42
CA LEU A 149 -14.36 15.74 -6.34
C LEU A 149 -15.29 15.23 -7.45
N VAL A 150 -15.01 14.09 -8.04
CA VAL A 150 -15.80 13.50 -9.14
C VAL A 150 -17.22 13.23 -8.70
N VAL A 151 -17.44 12.70 -7.48
CA VAL A 151 -18.80 12.50 -6.94
C VAL A 151 -19.57 13.82 -6.90
N ASN A 152 -18.94 14.88 -6.39
CA ASN A 152 -19.58 16.19 -6.28
C ASN A 152 -19.84 16.86 -7.65
N LEU A 153 -18.89 16.74 -8.58
CA LEU A 153 -19.08 17.27 -9.94
C LEU A 153 -20.20 16.54 -10.68
N ALA A 154 -20.25 15.21 -10.59
CA ALA A 154 -21.32 14.42 -11.22
C ALA A 154 -22.69 14.74 -10.62
N ALA A 155 -22.78 14.95 -9.31
CA ALA A 155 -24.03 15.35 -8.65
C ALA A 155 -24.50 16.76 -9.05
N GLY A 156 -23.62 17.65 -9.48
CA GLY A 156 -23.95 18.99 -9.97
C GLY A 156 -24.43 19.03 -11.43
N ILE A 157 -24.42 17.91 -12.14
CA ILE A 157 -24.85 17.79 -13.54
C ILE A 157 -26.14 16.97 -13.57
N ASP A 158 -27.28 17.56 -13.94
CA ASP A 158 -28.59 16.91 -13.87
C ASP A 158 -28.63 15.50 -14.53
N SER A 159 -28.01 15.36 -15.69
CA SER A 159 -27.95 14.08 -16.42
C SER A 159 -27.09 13.01 -15.74
N LEU A 160 -26.17 13.38 -14.84
CA LEU A 160 -25.26 12.49 -14.14
C LEU A 160 -25.58 12.35 -12.65
N ALA A 161 -26.46 13.16 -12.11
CA ALA A 161 -26.77 13.20 -10.69
C ALA A 161 -27.18 11.83 -10.11
N ALA A 162 -27.98 11.07 -10.87
CA ALA A 162 -28.40 9.72 -10.50
C ALA A 162 -27.24 8.71 -10.42
N TYR A 163 -26.14 8.98 -11.12
CA TYR A 163 -24.95 8.11 -11.19
C TYR A 163 -23.75 8.69 -10.44
N SER A 164 -23.94 9.74 -9.65
CA SER A 164 -22.85 10.46 -8.98
C SER A 164 -21.96 9.54 -8.13
N GLN A 165 -22.56 8.57 -7.44
CA GLN A 165 -21.85 7.59 -6.61
C GLN A 165 -21.04 6.57 -7.44
N ASN A 166 -21.45 6.33 -8.69
CA ASN A 166 -20.78 5.42 -9.61
C ASN A 166 -19.70 6.13 -10.45
N ALA A 167 -19.80 7.46 -10.60
CA ALA A 167 -18.91 8.26 -11.45
C ALA A 167 -17.41 8.06 -11.15
N PRO A 168 -16.95 7.96 -9.87
CA PRO A 168 -15.55 7.69 -9.55
C PRO A 168 -15.02 6.39 -10.15
N PHE A 169 -15.82 5.35 -10.23
CA PHE A 169 -15.40 4.06 -10.81
C PHE A 169 -15.22 4.16 -12.32
N PHE A 170 -16.09 4.93 -13.02
CA PHE A 170 -15.91 5.18 -14.45
C PHE A 170 -14.68 6.05 -14.74
N VAL A 171 -14.38 7.02 -13.89
CA VAL A 171 -13.15 7.81 -14.00
C VAL A 171 -11.92 6.94 -13.72
N ALA A 172 -11.97 6.04 -12.75
CA ALA A 172 -10.92 5.06 -12.50
C ALA A 172 -10.72 4.13 -13.71
N ALA A 173 -11.81 3.64 -14.34
CA ALA A 173 -11.76 2.87 -15.57
C ALA A 173 -11.12 3.67 -16.73
N PHE A 174 -11.44 4.95 -16.86
CA PHE A 174 -10.82 5.82 -17.87
C PHE A 174 -9.31 5.93 -17.65
N PHE A 175 -8.83 6.13 -16.42
CA PHE A 175 -7.40 6.14 -16.11
C PHE A 175 -6.74 4.78 -16.39
N SER A 176 -7.43 3.68 -16.08
CA SER A 176 -6.93 2.34 -16.41
C SER A 176 -6.82 2.13 -17.93
N LEU A 177 -7.79 2.64 -18.71
CA LEU A 177 -7.72 2.63 -20.19
C LEU A 177 -6.51 3.43 -20.69
N LEU A 178 -6.25 4.61 -20.15
CA LEU A 178 -5.06 5.40 -20.49
C LEU A 178 -3.77 4.64 -20.17
N SER A 179 -3.74 3.92 -19.04
CA SER A 179 -2.60 3.07 -18.66
C SER A 179 -2.40 1.92 -19.65
N ILE A 180 -3.47 1.24 -20.12
CA ILE A 180 -3.45 0.21 -21.16
C ILE A 180 -2.87 0.77 -22.47
N LEU A 181 -3.37 1.90 -22.92
CA LEU A 181 -2.91 2.54 -24.14
C LEU A 181 -1.43 2.94 -24.02
N GLY A 182 -1.04 3.55 -22.89
CA GLY A 182 0.35 3.89 -22.60
C GLY A 182 1.27 2.67 -22.61
N THR A 183 0.88 1.58 -21.98
CA THR A 183 1.65 0.33 -21.97
C THR A 183 1.73 -0.27 -23.38
N THR A 184 0.61 -0.27 -24.12
CA THR A 184 0.55 -0.87 -25.45
C THR A 184 1.36 -0.10 -26.48
N PHE A 185 1.35 1.23 -26.48
CA PHE A 185 1.97 2.01 -27.54
C PHE A 185 3.36 2.57 -27.18
N LEU A 186 3.64 2.78 -25.88
CA LEU A 186 4.85 3.47 -25.45
C LEU A 186 5.87 2.56 -24.75
N LEU A 187 5.42 1.45 -24.11
CA LEU A 187 6.31 0.62 -23.32
C LEU A 187 6.91 -0.51 -24.18
N PRO A 188 8.24 -0.56 -24.40
CA PRO A 188 8.88 -1.67 -25.10
C PRO A 188 8.93 -2.93 -24.22
N GLU A 189 8.99 -4.11 -24.86
CA GLU A 189 9.29 -5.35 -24.15
C GLU A 189 10.75 -5.38 -23.69
N THR A 190 10.99 -5.86 -22.47
CA THR A 190 12.35 -5.96 -21.91
C THR A 190 12.88 -7.37 -21.85
N LEU A 191 12.01 -8.38 -21.85
CA LEU A 191 12.42 -9.77 -21.75
C LEU A 191 12.50 -10.40 -23.15
N ALA A 192 13.72 -10.64 -23.62
CA ALA A 192 13.95 -11.27 -24.91
C ALA A 192 13.38 -12.72 -24.94
N PRO A 193 12.91 -13.21 -26.10
CA PRO A 193 12.28 -14.53 -26.19
C PRO A 193 13.13 -15.68 -25.67
N ASP A 194 14.45 -15.62 -25.87
CA ASP A 194 15.45 -16.58 -25.41
C ASP A 194 15.67 -16.58 -23.88
N GLN A 195 15.30 -15.48 -23.20
CA GLN A 195 15.38 -15.30 -21.76
C GLN A 195 14.10 -15.69 -21.03
N ARG A 196 13.06 -16.06 -21.76
CA ARG A 196 11.77 -16.46 -21.18
C ARG A 196 11.85 -17.84 -20.55
N HIS A 197 11.25 -17.97 -19.37
CA HIS A 197 11.17 -19.25 -18.67
C HIS A 197 9.80 -19.89 -18.91
N PRO A 198 9.69 -21.01 -19.66
CA PRO A 198 8.42 -21.68 -19.93
C PRO A 198 7.71 -22.08 -18.63
N LEU A 199 6.37 -22.01 -18.65
CA LEU A 199 5.53 -22.47 -17.54
C LEU A 199 5.76 -23.97 -17.33
N GLY A 200 5.95 -24.39 -16.06
CA GLY A 200 6.14 -25.80 -15.71
C GLY A 200 7.60 -26.26 -15.58
N GLN A 201 8.56 -25.46 -16.01
CA GLN A 201 9.95 -25.77 -15.68
C GLN A 201 10.26 -25.35 -14.23
N PRO A 202 10.90 -26.25 -13.43
CA PRO A 202 11.37 -25.89 -12.10
C PRO A 202 12.37 -24.74 -12.28
N ARG A 203 12.06 -23.59 -11.71
CA ARG A 203 13.11 -22.57 -11.54
C ARG A 203 14.18 -23.20 -10.67
N PRO A 204 15.49 -23.02 -11.00
CA PRO A 204 16.50 -23.16 -9.98
C PRO A 204 16.00 -22.26 -8.82
N SER A 205 15.65 -22.90 -7.72
CA SER A 205 15.06 -22.18 -6.59
C SER A 205 16.07 -21.12 -6.16
N ARG A 206 15.84 -19.85 -6.54
CA ARG A 206 16.55 -18.70 -5.93
C ARG A 206 16.27 -18.65 -4.42
N LEU A 207 15.27 -19.40 -3.99
CA LEU A 207 14.97 -19.83 -2.65
C LEU A 207 15.72 -21.15 -2.43
N GLY A 208 17.00 -21.13 -2.06
CA GLY A 208 17.74 -22.36 -1.68
C GLY A 208 16.90 -23.29 -0.79
N GLU A 209 17.32 -24.51 -0.60
CA GLU A 209 16.68 -25.51 0.28
C GLU A 209 16.48 -24.92 1.68
N GLY A 210 15.23 -24.54 2.02
CA GLY A 210 14.85 -23.92 3.30
C GLY A 210 13.56 -23.12 3.21
N GLY A 211 12.65 -23.35 4.14
CA GLY A 211 11.31 -22.75 4.18
C GLY A 211 11.25 -21.43 4.92
N LEU A 212 10.03 -20.88 5.04
CA LEU A 212 9.71 -19.71 5.89
C LEU A 212 10.21 -19.91 7.34
N MET A 213 10.21 -21.15 7.83
CA MET A 213 10.66 -21.49 9.18
C MET A 213 12.12 -21.14 9.42
N ASP A 214 12.99 -21.29 8.41
CA ASP A 214 14.41 -20.95 8.55
C ASP A 214 14.62 -19.44 8.65
N VAL A 215 13.80 -18.66 7.96
CA VAL A 215 13.78 -17.21 8.11
C VAL A 215 13.35 -16.82 9.53
N LEU A 216 12.32 -17.44 10.07
CA LEU A 216 11.80 -17.17 11.41
C LEU A 216 12.70 -17.69 12.55
N ARG A 217 13.64 -18.61 12.26
CA ARG A 217 14.67 -19.04 13.22
C ARG A 217 15.70 -17.94 13.51
N ILE A 218 15.88 -16.98 12.59
CA ILE A 218 16.77 -15.85 12.81
C ILE A 218 16.08 -14.88 13.77
N ALA A 219 16.50 -14.85 15.04
CA ALA A 219 15.82 -14.13 16.11
C ALA A 219 15.59 -12.63 15.80
N ASN A 220 16.61 -11.94 15.29
CA ASN A 220 16.53 -10.52 14.95
C ASN A 220 15.56 -10.28 13.79
N VAL A 221 15.58 -11.13 12.75
CA VAL A 221 14.66 -11.06 11.60
C VAL A 221 13.22 -11.29 12.05
N ARG A 222 12.98 -12.28 12.91
CA ARG A 222 11.65 -12.57 13.47
C ARG A 222 11.05 -11.38 14.21
N ILE A 223 11.86 -10.69 15.05
CA ILE A 223 11.40 -9.52 15.79
C ILE A 223 11.03 -8.38 14.84
N ILE A 224 11.84 -8.14 13.79
CA ILE A 224 11.59 -7.09 12.81
C ILE A 224 10.31 -7.41 11.99
N ILE A 225 10.12 -8.67 11.57
CA ILE A 225 8.91 -9.11 10.87
C ILE A 225 7.68 -8.92 11.75
N LEU A 226 7.74 -9.34 13.03
CA LEU A 226 6.64 -9.17 13.98
C LEU A 226 6.31 -7.70 14.22
N PHE A 227 7.32 -6.87 14.44
CA PHE A 227 7.14 -5.42 14.56
C PHE A 227 6.45 -4.84 13.33
N SER A 228 6.94 -5.19 12.14
CA SER A 228 6.37 -4.72 10.88
C SER A 228 4.92 -5.16 10.70
N PHE A 229 4.63 -6.43 10.96
CA PHE A 229 3.27 -6.98 10.90
C PHE A 229 2.31 -6.18 11.79
N ILE A 230 2.66 -5.95 13.04
CA ILE A 230 1.83 -5.19 13.98
C ILE A 230 1.65 -3.74 13.50
N ALA A 231 2.72 -3.11 13.03
CA ALA A 231 2.69 -1.73 12.54
C ALA A 231 1.83 -1.56 11.28
N PHE A 232 1.91 -2.51 10.35
CA PHE A 232 1.09 -2.52 9.14
C PHE A 232 -0.36 -2.91 9.43
N LEU A 233 -0.61 -3.81 10.38
CA LEU A 233 -1.97 -4.16 10.82
C LEU A 233 -2.68 -2.95 11.42
N GLY A 234 -2.00 -2.16 12.27
CA GLY A 234 -2.56 -0.91 12.79
C GLY A 234 -2.89 0.10 11.69
N PHE A 235 -2.04 0.21 10.67
CA PHE A 235 -2.32 1.06 9.51
C PHE A 235 -3.49 0.53 8.65
N ALA A 236 -3.57 -0.79 8.45
CA ALA A 236 -4.67 -1.42 7.72
C ALA A 236 -6.02 -1.25 8.43
N LEU A 237 -6.04 -1.29 9.78
CA LEU A 237 -7.24 -0.97 10.58
C LEU A 237 -7.71 0.46 10.32
N LEU A 238 -6.80 1.45 10.39
CA LEU A 238 -7.15 2.85 10.08
C LEU A 238 -7.68 2.97 8.66
N GLN A 239 -6.94 2.46 7.66
CA GLN A 239 -7.30 2.60 6.24
C GLN A 239 -8.68 2.04 5.95
N SER A 240 -9.03 0.91 6.58
CA SER A 240 -10.30 0.21 6.35
C SER A 240 -11.47 0.81 7.11
N SER A 241 -11.24 1.41 8.28
CA SER A 241 -12.30 1.96 9.12
C SER A 241 -12.50 3.47 8.94
N PHE A 242 -11.49 4.19 8.44
CA PHE A 242 -11.50 5.64 8.41
C PHE A 242 -12.70 6.27 7.68
N PRO A 243 -13.14 5.80 6.49
CA PRO A 243 -14.30 6.38 5.84
C PRO A 243 -15.58 6.27 6.68
N LEU A 244 -15.79 5.10 7.32
CA LEU A 244 -16.96 4.84 8.18
C LEU A 244 -16.88 5.62 9.50
N PHE A 245 -15.70 5.69 10.11
CA PHE A 245 -15.43 6.54 11.27
C PHE A 245 -15.68 8.01 10.94
N ALA A 246 -15.16 8.50 9.82
CA ALA A 246 -15.34 9.89 9.41
C ALA A 246 -16.82 10.23 9.20
N ARG A 247 -17.60 9.34 8.58
CA ARG A 247 -19.04 9.50 8.39
C ARG A 247 -19.78 9.64 9.72
N ARG A 248 -19.42 8.81 10.73
CA ARG A 248 -20.13 8.72 12.01
C ARG A 248 -19.65 9.74 13.05
N SER A 249 -18.35 10.07 13.03
CA SER A 249 -17.73 10.86 14.13
C SER A 249 -17.28 12.25 13.70
N LEU A 250 -16.74 12.41 12.48
CA LEU A 250 -16.25 13.71 12.00
C LEU A 250 -17.34 14.50 11.29
N PHE A 251 -18.24 13.82 10.57
CA PHE A 251 -19.20 14.43 9.67
C PHE A 251 -20.63 13.87 9.81
N PRO A 252 -21.17 13.65 11.02
CA PRO A 252 -22.45 12.96 11.21
C PRO A 252 -23.63 13.69 10.57
N ALA A 253 -23.59 15.03 10.52
CA ALA A 253 -24.67 15.86 10.02
C ALA A 253 -24.51 16.32 8.55
N LEU A 254 -23.38 15.98 7.91
CA LEU A 254 -23.14 16.43 6.53
C LEU A 254 -23.76 15.49 5.49
N PRO A 255 -24.19 16.01 4.32
CA PRO A 255 -24.58 15.17 3.20
C PRO A 255 -23.45 14.24 2.75
N LEU A 256 -23.78 13.04 2.26
CA LEU A 256 -22.82 12.01 1.87
C LEU A 256 -21.76 12.54 0.89
N LEU A 257 -22.17 13.28 -0.14
CA LEU A 257 -21.28 13.88 -1.13
C LEU A 257 -20.20 14.78 -0.50
N THR A 258 -20.58 15.55 0.51
CA THR A 258 -19.66 16.44 1.24
C THR A 258 -18.70 15.61 2.12
N VAL A 259 -19.18 14.53 2.73
CA VAL A 259 -18.37 13.61 3.52
C VAL A 259 -17.28 12.97 2.65
N GLU A 260 -17.63 12.42 1.50
CA GLU A 260 -16.70 11.79 0.57
C GLU A 260 -15.62 12.75 0.06
N ARG A 261 -16.05 13.98 -0.27
CA ARG A 261 -15.10 15.06 -0.63
C ARG A 261 -14.12 15.38 0.50
N ASN A 262 -14.62 15.53 1.72
CA ASN A 262 -13.79 15.86 2.89
C ASN A 262 -12.83 14.71 3.24
N ILE A 263 -13.26 13.44 3.12
CA ILE A 263 -12.40 12.27 3.26
C ILE A 263 -11.31 12.29 2.18
N GLY A 264 -11.67 12.57 0.93
CA GLY A 264 -10.71 12.70 -0.17
C GLY A 264 -9.61 13.73 0.14
N PHE A 265 -9.98 14.91 0.63
CA PHE A 265 -9.02 15.95 1.02
C PHE A 265 -8.15 15.54 2.22
N LEU A 266 -8.72 14.90 3.24
CA LEU A 266 -7.95 14.40 4.38
C LEU A 266 -6.93 13.32 3.97
N LEU A 267 -7.30 12.39 3.09
CA LEU A 267 -6.37 11.38 2.57
C LEU A 267 -5.29 12.00 1.67
N THR A 268 -5.66 13.00 0.87
CA THR A 268 -4.70 13.81 0.09
C THR A 268 -3.69 14.50 1.00
N TRP A 269 -4.16 15.08 2.11
CA TRP A 269 -3.29 15.70 3.12
C TRP A 269 -2.27 14.70 3.68
N VAL A 270 -2.69 13.47 4.01
CA VAL A 270 -1.78 12.37 4.41
C VAL A 270 -0.72 12.12 3.35
N GLY A 271 -1.13 12.07 2.07
CA GLY A 271 -0.21 11.90 0.95
C GLY A 271 0.82 13.01 0.84
N VAL A 272 0.37 14.28 0.91
CA VAL A 272 1.25 15.46 0.85
C VAL A 272 2.28 15.44 1.99
N VAL A 273 1.85 15.21 3.23
CA VAL A 273 2.75 15.13 4.39
C VAL A 273 3.72 13.96 4.23
N SER A 274 3.27 12.79 3.75
CA SER A 274 4.13 11.62 3.54
C SER A 274 5.21 11.89 2.50
N VAL A 275 4.85 12.43 1.33
CA VAL A 275 5.80 12.74 0.25
C VAL A 275 6.79 13.81 0.69
N THR A 276 6.32 14.86 1.34
CA THR A 276 7.17 15.93 1.88
C THR A 276 8.17 15.38 2.89
N THR A 277 7.69 14.56 3.82
CA THR A 277 8.56 13.92 4.84
C THR A 277 9.59 13.01 4.18
N GLN A 278 9.16 12.16 3.23
CA GLN A 278 10.04 11.22 2.55
C GLN A 278 11.11 11.92 1.72
N SER A 279 10.74 13.00 1.03
CA SER A 279 11.66 13.70 0.12
C SER A 279 12.69 14.58 0.84
N PHE A 280 12.27 15.24 1.91
CA PHE A 280 13.11 16.27 2.55
C PHE A 280 13.65 15.88 3.92
N PHE A 281 12.93 15.05 4.70
CA PHE A 281 13.27 14.82 6.09
C PHE A 281 13.84 13.42 6.38
N VAL A 282 13.49 12.38 5.61
CA VAL A 282 13.94 11.01 5.93
C VAL A 282 15.45 10.90 5.89
N GLY A 283 16.14 11.43 4.86
CA GLY A 283 17.61 11.37 4.75
C GLY A 283 18.32 12.05 5.93
N PRO A 284 18.06 13.34 6.20
CA PRO A 284 18.64 14.04 7.35
C PRO A 284 18.33 13.37 8.70
N LEU A 285 17.11 12.87 8.91
CA LEU A 285 16.73 12.20 10.14
C LEU A 285 17.48 10.88 10.33
N VAL A 286 17.60 10.06 9.27
CA VAL A 286 18.34 8.80 9.30
C VAL A 286 19.82 9.05 9.60
N ASN A 287 20.42 10.06 8.97
CA ASN A 287 21.83 10.41 9.19
C ASN A 287 22.10 10.91 10.62
N ARG A 288 21.13 11.65 11.22
CA ARG A 288 21.31 12.25 12.55
C ARG A 288 20.99 11.29 13.69
N TYR A 289 19.91 10.50 13.58
CA TYR A 289 19.37 9.69 14.68
C TYR A 289 19.58 8.18 14.48
N GLY A 290 19.84 7.74 13.24
CA GLY A 290 19.93 6.34 12.85
C GLY A 290 18.58 5.65 12.72
N GLU A 291 18.54 4.62 11.88
CA GLU A 291 17.31 3.91 11.49
C GLU A 291 16.56 3.31 12.69
N ARG A 292 17.27 2.70 13.64
CA ARG A 292 16.65 2.02 14.81
C ARG A 292 15.88 2.98 15.73
N ARG A 293 16.45 4.15 16.02
CA ARG A 293 15.77 5.18 16.84
C ARG A 293 14.56 5.73 16.12
N LEU A 294 14.65 5.89 14.80
CA LEU A 294 13.54 6.36 14.00
C LEU A 294 12.40 5.35 13.93
N VAL A 295 12.68 4.05 13.87
CA VAL A 295 11.65 2.99 13.97
C VAL A 295 10.91 3.08 15.29
N SER A 296 11.62 3.25 16.41
CA SER A 296 11.02 3.42 17.74
C SER A 296 10.19 4.71 17.82
N ALA A 297 10.75 5.84 17.38
CA ALA A 297 10.05 7.12 17.36
C ALA A 297 8.80 7.09 16.47
N SER A 298 8.87 6.39 15.32
CA SER A 298 7.72 6.21 14.43
C SER A 298 6.58 5.41 15.07
N ALA A 299 6.91 4.39 15.85
CA ALA A 299 5.91 3.62 16.60
C ALA A 299 5.19 4.50 17.63
N PHE A 300 5.94 5.31 18.40
CA PHE A 300 5.37 6.25 19.35
C PHE A 300 4.50 7.32 18.66
N ALA A 301 5.00 7.90 17.56
CA ALA A 301 4.25 8.89 16.79
C ALA A 301 2.91 8.34 16.26
N ARG A 302 2.88 7.06 15.88
CA ARG A 302 1.63 6.39 15.45
C ARG A 302 0.65 6.17 16.59
N ILE A 303 1.11 5.89 17.83
CA ILE A 303 0.21 5.82 19.00
C ILE A 303 -0.52 7.15 19.15
N LEU A 304 0.22 8.26 19.16
CA LEU A 304 -0.36 9.60 19.27
C LEU A 304 -1.30 9.92 18.10
N ALA A 305 -0.92 9.51 16.89
CA ALA A 305 -1.74 9.71 15.70
C ALA A 305 -3.07 8.94 15.75
N PHE A 306 -3.05 7.67 16.11
CA PHE A 306 -4.27 6.87 16.19
C PHE A 306 -5.19 7.35 17.32
N LEU A 307 -4.65 7.65 18.50
CA LEU A 307 -5.42 8.25 19.59
C LEU A 307 -5.98 9.63 19.21
N GLY A 308 -5.15 10.49 18.61
CA GLY A 308 -5.58 11.80 18.15
C GLY A 308 -6.70 11.71 17.10
N THR A 309 -6.60 10.75 16.16
CA THR A 309 -7.64 10.51 15.16
C THR A 309 -8.93 9.96 15.80
N ALA A 310 -8.81 9.00 16.73
CA ALA A 310 -9.96 8.42 17.46
C ALA A 310 -10.74 9.47 18.26
N LEU A 311 -10.04 10.45 18.80
CA LEU A 311 -10.61 11.55 19.57
C LEU A 311 -10.99 12.79 18.71
N ALA A 312 -10.69 12.78 17.43
CA ALA A 312 -11.01 13.88 16.53
C ALA A 312 -12.54 14.03 16.37
N ARG A 313 -13.01 15.27 16.32
CA ARG A 313 -14.43 15.62 16.15
C ARG A 313 -14.66 16.59 14.97
N ASN A 314 -13.62 16.96 14.26
CA ASN A 314 -13.69 17.80 13.06
C ASN A 314 -12.48 17.57 12.14
N SER A 315 -12.56 18.13 10.93
CA SER A 315 -11.50 17.96 9.91
C SER A 315 -10.14 18.46 10.36
N ILE A 316 -10.08 19.55 11.15
CA ILE A 316 -8.81 20.15 11.56
C ILE A 316 -8.10 19.24 12.54
N THR A 317 -8.80 18.72 13.56
CA THR A 317 -8.21 17.80 14.55
C THR A 317 -7.77 16.51 13.91
N ALA A 318 -8.53 15.99 12.93
CA ALA A 318 -8.15 14.82 12.14
C ALA A 318 -6.89 15.10 11.28
N ALA A 319 -6.85 16.25 10.60
CA ALA A 319 -5.70 16.63 9.76
C ALA A 319 -4.42 16.80 10.58
N VAL A 320 -4.50 17.40 11.77
CA VAL A 320 -3.37 17.53 12.69
C VAL A 320 -2.90 16.15 13.16
N SER A 321 -3.82 15.25 13.51
CA SER A 321 -3.47 13.87 13.94
C SER A 321 -2.81 13.06 12.82
N PHE A 322 -3.08 13.37 11.56
CA PHE A 322 -2.47 12.70 10.42
C PHE A 322 -1.02 13.13 10.14
N ILE A 323 -0.56 14.26 10.66
CA ILE A 323 0.84 14.70 10.48
C ILE A 323 1.83 13.67 11.07
N PRO A 324 1.77 13.29 12.36
CA PRO A 324 2.68 12.29 12.92
C PRO A 324 2.48 10.90 12.28
N LEU A 325 1.27 10.54 11.84
CA LEU A 325 1.01 9.29 11.12
C LEU A 325 1.76 9.24 9.80
N ALA A 326 1.57 10.27 8.97
CA ALA A 326 2.16 10.34 7.64
C ALA A 326 3.69 10.41 7.69
N ALA A 327 4.24 11.20 8.63
CA ALA A 327 5.67 11.27 8.87
C ALA A 327 6.24 9.92 9.34
N ALA A 328 5.56 9.24 10.26
CA ALA A 328 5.97 7.93 10.74
C ALA A 328 5.93 6.88 9.62
N ASN A 329 4.92 6.90 8.75
CA ASN A 329 4.83 5.99 7.61
C ASN A 329 5.98 6.20 6.63
N ALA A 330 6.32 7.44 6.31
CA ALA A 330 7.41 7.79 5.39
C ALA A 330 8.77 7.27 5.85
N VAL A 331 9.02 7.26 7.17
CA VAL A 331 10.29 6.82 7.77
C VAL A 331 10.34 5.30 7.98
N ASN A 332 9.21 4.70 8.39
CA ASN A 332 9.19 3.33 8.91
C ASN A 332 9.58 2.28 7.87
N GLN A 333 8.98 2.34 6.66
CA GLN A 333 9.19 1.34 5.62
C GLN A 333 10.64 1.26 5.13
N PRO A 334 11.30 2.37 4.73
CA PRO A 334 12.70 2.30 4.29
C PRO A 334 13.64 1.88 5.41
N SER A 335 13.41 2.35 6.65
CA SER A 335 14.24 1.99 7.80
C SER A 335 14.14 0.50 8.14
N LEU A 336 12.94 -0.08 8.16
CA LEU A 336 12.77 -1.52 8.43
C LEU A 336 13.39 -2.38 7.32
N THR A 337 13.21 -1.99 6.06
CA THR A 337 13.80 -2.72 4.91
C THR A 337 15.33 -2.68 4.97
N SER A 338 15.91 -1.57 5.35
CA SER A 338 17.36 -1.46 5.54
C SER A 338 17.84 -2.32 6.71
N ILE A 339 17.22 -2.22 7.89
CA ILE A 339 17.59 -3.00 9.07
C ILE A 339 17.49 -4.50 8.79
N ILE A 340 16.36 -4.98 8.26
CA ILE A 340 16.15 -6.41 8.00
C ILE A 340 17.15 -6.96 6.97
N SER A 341 17.51 -6.15 5.96
CA SER A 341 18.51 -6.52 4.97
C SER A 341 19.91 -6.73 5.59
N ARG A 342 20.28 -5.94 6.60
CA ARG A 342 21.56 -6.07 7.31
C ARG A 342 21.62 -7.32 8.19
N PHE A 343 20.50 -7.74 8.77
CA PHE A 343 20.41 -8.98 9.57
C PHE A 343 20.19 -10.23 8.71
N SER A 344 20.02 -10.08 7.40
CA SER A 344 19.79 -11.18 6.50
C SER A 344 21.11 -11.76 5.99
N PRO A 345 21.38 -13.08 6.16
CA PRO A 345 22.51 -13.73 5.53
C PRO A 345 22.49 -13.50 4.00
N PRO A 346 23.62 -13.27 3.34
CA PRO A 346 23.67 -12.95 1.90
C PRO A 346 22.90 -13.94 1.02
N HIS A 347 23.03 -15.24 1.31
CA HIS A 347 22.35 -16.32 0.56
C HIS A 347 20.85 -16.44 0.85
N MET A 348 20.34 -15.81 1.93
CA MET A 348 18.93 -15.82 2.34
C MET A 348 18.23 -14.47 2.17
N ARG A 349 18.93 -13.41 1.78
CA ARG A 349 18.41 -12.03 1.76
C ARG A 349 17.09 -11.91 0.97
N GLY A 350 17.01 -12.54 -0.19
CA GLY A 350 15.78 -12.54 -1.00
C GLY A 350 14.60 -13.22 -0.29
N ARG A 351 14.85 -14.33 0.41
CA ARG A 351 13.82 -15.04 1.20
C ARG A 351 13.33 -14.22 2.38
N VAL A 352 14.25 -13.59 3.10
CA VAL A 352 13.91 -12.75 4.25
C VAL A 352 13.07 -11.55 3.82
N LEU A 353 13.46 -10.86 2.75
CA LEU A 353 12.67 -9.75 2.20
C LEU A 353 11.31 -10.21 1.65
N GLY A 354 11.26 -11.40 1.03
CA GLY A 354 10.00 -12.02 0.59
C GLY A 354 9.07 -12.34 1.76
N ALA A 355 9.58 -12.94 2.83
CA ALA A 355 8.82 -13.22 4.05
C ALA A 355 8.32 -11.93 4.73
N PHE A 356 9.17 -10.90 4.79
CA PHE A 356 8.81 -9.57 5.29
C PHE A 356 7.66 -8.97 4.48
N GLN A 357 7.74 -8.99 3.16
CA GLN A 357 6.71 -8.45 2.28
C GLN A 357 5.41 -9.26 2.35
N SER A 358 5.49 -10.60 2.38
CA SER A 358 4.32 -11.46 2.52
C SER A 358 3.60 -11.23 3.85
N SER A 359 4.36 -11.04 4.94
CA SER A 359 3.82 -10.70 6.26
C SER A 359 3.04 -9.37 6.22
N ASN A 360 3.59 -8.35 5.55
CA ASN A 360 2.90 -7.07 5.40
C ASN A 360 1.65 -7.18 4.52
N SER A 361 1.71 -7.96 3.43
CA SER A 361 0.55 -8.18 2.55
C SER A 361 -0.61 -8.89 3.27
N LEU A 362 -0.31 -9.80 4.21
CA LEU A 362 -1.32 -10.48 5.01
C LEU A 362 -2.13 -9.50 5.87
N THR A 363 -1.53 -8.41 6.31
CA THR A 363 -2.24 -7.37 7.09
C THR A 363 -3.32 -6.66 6.28
N LEU A 364 -3.16 -6.54 4.97
CA LEU A 364 -4.16 -5.96 4.07
C LEU A 364 -5.39 -6.87 3.90
N VAL A 365 -5.25 -8.16 4.19
CA VAL A 365 -6.38 -9.11 4.22
C VAL A 365 -7.05 -9.12 5.59
N ILE A 366 -6.25 -9.21 6.67
CA ILE A 366 -6.74 -9.32 8.04
C ILE A 366 -7.30 -7.99 8.56
N GLY A 367 -6.64 -6.87 8.24
CA GLY A 367 -6.99 -5.53 8.75
C GLY A 367 -8.44 -5.14 8.49
N PRO A 368 -8.94 -5.20 7.24
CA PRO A 368 -10.33 -4.85 6.96
C PRO A 368 -11.35 -5.76 7.65
N ILE A 369 -11.05 -7.06 7.81
CA ILE A 369 -11.91 -8.00 8.55
C ILE A 369 -12.00 -7.57 10.01
N LEU A 370 -10.87 -7.33 10.66
CA LEU A 370 -10.84 -6.87 12.05
C LEU A 370 -11.51 -5.50 12.20
N ALA A 371 -11.29 -4.58 11.25
CA ALA A 371 -11.94 -3.27 11.28
C ALA A 371 -13.45 -3.39 11.21
N GLY A 372 -13.97 -4.22 10.31
CA GLY A 372 -15.42 -4.46 10.18
C GLY A 372 -16.03 -5.11 11.39
N LEU A 373 -15.36 -6.10 11.98
CA LEU A 373 -15.82 -6.73 13.24
C LEU A 373 -15.86 -5.73 14.40
N LEU A 374 -14.84 -4.90 14.55
CA LEU A 374 -14.77 -3.88 15.61
C LEU A 374 -15.83 -2.79 15.41
N LEU A 375 -16.12 -2.37 14.18
CA LEU A 375 -17.15 -1.38 13.87
C LEU A 375 -18.57 -1.89 14.14
N GLN A 376 -18.79 -3.21 14.11
CA GLN A 376 -20.09 -3.83 14.45
C GLN A 376 -20.31 -3.99 15.95
N MET A 377 -19.25 -3.91 16.76
CA MET A 377 -19.39 -4.04 18.21
C MET A 377 -20.24 -2.90 18.76
N ARG A 378 -21.21 -3.27 19.59
CA ARG A 378 -22.01 -2.34 20.39
C ARG A 378 -21.65 -2.56 21.86
N ILE A 379 -21.34 -1.48 22.56
CA ILE A 379 -20.90 -1.52 23.96
C ILE A 379 -21.87 -0.67 24.79
N ASP A 380 -22.55 -1.29 25.70
CA ASP A 380 -23.51 -0.60 26.57
C ASP A 380 -22.83 0.58 27.28
N GLY A 381 -23.47 1.75 27.20
CA GLY A 381 -22.97 2.97 27.84
C GLY A 381 -21.86 3.74 27.05
N VAL A 382 -21.49 3.25 25.88
CA VAL A 382 -20.52 3.94 25.00
C VAL A 382 -21.26 4.69 23.89
N SER A 383 -20.81 5.91 23.56
CA SER A 383 -21.43 6.68 22.49
C SER A 383 -21.12 6.09 21.09
N PRO A 384 -22.02 6.22 20.11
CA PRO A 384 -21.84 5.71 18.76
C PRO A 384 -20.55 6.23 18.08
N GLU A 385 -20.14 7.46 18.38
CA GLU A 385 -18.89 8.05 17.87
C GLU A 385 -17.65 7.34 18.43
N THR A 386 -17.72 6.92 19.71
CA THR A 386 -16.62 6.19 20.34
C THR A 386 -16.58 4.74 19.86
N GLU A 387 -17.75 4.11 19.64
CA GLU A 387 -17.81 2.78 18.99
C GLU A 387 -17.20 2.82 17.59
N ALA A 388 -17.50 3.83 16.79
CA ALA A 388 -16.91 4.01 15.47
C ALA A 388 -15.38 4.19 15.51
N ALA A 389 -14.83 4.64 16.65
CA ALA A 389 -13.40 4.81 16.86
C ALA A 389 -12.70 3.55 17.41
N LEU A 390 -13.42 2.46 17.73
CA LEU A 390 -12.81 1.23 18.26
C LEU A 390 -11.64 0.68 17.44
N PRO A 391 -11.70 0.62 16.08
CA PRO A 391 -10.56 0.17 15.29
C PRO A 391 -9.31 1.03 15.51
N LEU A 392 -9.47 2.34 15.74
CA LEU A 392 -8.38 3.27 15.98
C LEU A 392 -7.76 3.10 17.36
N PHE A 393 -8.58 2.84 18.39
CA PHE A 393 -8.08 2.52 19.73
C PHE A 393 -7.32 1.20 19.73
N VAL A 394 -7.83 0.18 19.02
CA VAL A 394 -7.13 -1.10 18.87
C VAL A 394 -5.82 -0.90 18.09
N ALA A 395 -5.81 -0.09 17.03
CA ALA A 395 -4.59 0.26 16.31
C ALA A 395 -3.57 0.96 17.21
N ALA A 396 -4.00 1.87 18.08
CA ALA A 396 -3.13 2.51 19.07
C ALA A 396 -2.54 1.49 20.06
N GLY A 397 -3.36 0.55 20.56
CA GLY A 397 -2.90 -0.56 21.41
C GLY A 397 -1.87 -1.46 20.73
N LEU A 398 -2.12 -1.84 19.48
CA LEU A 398 -1.15 -2.59 18.66
C LEU A 398 0.16 -1.81 18.50
N MET A 399 0.08 -0.50 18.27
CA MET A 399 1.30 0.32 18.18
C MET A 399 2.03 0.49 19.51
N ALA A 400 1.32 0.43 20.65
CA ALA A 400 1.97 0.38 21.95
C ALA A 400 2.78 -0.93 22.11
N ILE A 401 2.23 -2.06 21.68
CA ILE A 401 2.96 -3.34 21.64
C ILE A 401 4.18 -3.24 20.70
N ALA A 402 3.99 -2.67 19.50
CA ALA A 402 5.10 -2.45 18.56
C ALA A 402 6.18 -1.52 19.15
N PHE A 403 5.78 -0.47 19.87
CA PHE A 403 6.70 0.43 20.55
C PHE A 403 7.53 -0.31 21.60
N LEU A 404 6.92 -1.17 22.41
CA LEU A 404 7.64 -2.01 23.37
C LEU A 404 8.61 -2.98 22.66
N LEU A 405 8.19 -3.58 21.54
CA LEU A 405 9.07 -4.43 20.73
C LEU A 405 10.24 -3.64 20.13
N SER A 406 10.06 -2.36 19.83
CA SER A 406 11.11 -1.51 19.26
C SER A 406 12.32 -1.35 20.18
N PHE A 407 12.16 -1.46 21.51
CA PHE A 407 13.30 -1.45 22.45
C PHE A 407 14.22 -2.65 22.25
N ARG A 408 13.70 -3.80 21.80
CA ARG A 408 14.55 -4.92 21.39
C ARG A 408 15.32 -4.59 20.11
N ILE A 409 14.69 -3.93 19.14
CA ILE A 409 15.35 -3.50 17.89
C ILE A 409 16.46 -2.48 18.20
N LEU A 410 16.25 -1.58 19.16
CA LEU A 410 17.25 -0.62 19.61
C LEU A 410 18.51 -1.29 20.19
N ARG A 411 18.35 -2.44 20.87
CA ARG A 411 19.42 -3.18 21.51
C ARG A 411 20.12 -4.20 20.59
N MET A 412 19.66 -4.37 19.36
CA MET A 412 20.31 -5.28 18.41
C MET A 412 21.66 -4.71 17.97
N ASP A 413 22.74 -5.48 18.11
CA ASP A 413 24.03 -5.12 17.53
C ASP A 413 23.97 -5.32 16.02
N LEU A 414 24.19 -4.23 15.28
CA LEU A 414 24.25 -4.32 13.82
C LEU A 414 25.50 -5.10 13.41
N PRO A 415 25.37 -6.11 12.54
CA PRO A 415 26.54 -6.77 11.98
C PRO A 415 27.45 -5.72 11.35
N THR A 416 28.70 -5.67 11.77
CA THR A 416 29.73 -4.87 11.11
C THR A 416 29.83 -5.30 9.66
N GLN A 417 29.79 -4.38 8.73
CA GLN A 417 30.10 -4.67 7.33
C GLN A 417 31.61 -4.97 7.23
N GLU A 418 32.01 -6.16 7.59
CA GLU A 418 33.31 -6.69 7.21
C GLU A 418 33.24 -6.99 5.71
N GLY A 419 33.90 -6.19 4.90
CA GLY A 419 34.12 -6.50 3.50
C GLY A 419 33.83 -5.38 2.50
N GLY A 420 34.50 -4.24 2.65
CA GLY A 420 34.40 -3.15 1.66
C GLY A 420 35.65 -2.24 1.58
N SER A 421 36.77 -2.65 2.10
CA SER A 421 38.08 -2.01 1.78
C SER A 421 39.23 -2.92 2.24
N ALA A 422 39.38 -4.10 1.61
CA ALA A 422 40.72 -4.60 1.44
C ALA A 422 41.44 -3.63 0.50
N ARG A 423 42.14 -2.65 1.05
CA ARG A 423 43.20 -1.96 0.28
C ARG A 423 44.07 -3.06 -0.31
N PRO A 424 44.34 -3.02 -1.64
CA PRO A 424 45.37 -3.90 -2.19
C PRO A 424 46.65 -3.57 -1.41
N THR A 425 47.15 -4.53 -0.63
CA THR A 425 48.50 -4.47 -0.12
C THR A 425 49.40 -4.25 -1.33
N ALA A 426 50.04 -3.10 -1.40
CA ALA A 426 51.06 -2.81 -2.38
C ALA A 426 52.11 -3.95 -2.29
N ALA A 427 52.29 -4.67 -3.39
CA ALA A 427 53.37 -5.61 -3.52
C ALA A 427 54.68 -4.85 -3.31
N PRO A 428 55.67 -5.39 -2.61
CA PRO A 428 57.00 -4.77 -2.53
C PRO A 428 57.59 -4.78 -3.94
N ALA A 429 58.02 -3.61 -4.34
CA ALA A 429 58.77 -3.43 -5.61
C ALA A 429 60.10 -4.24 -5.54
N PRO A 430 60.60 -4.72 -6.70
CA PRO A 430 61.80 -5.51 -6.83
C PRO A 430 63.08 -4.75 -6.48
#